data_09f58fbedd192440f1086c62c879590b
#
_entry.id   09f58fbedd192440f1086c62c879590b
#
_cell.length_a   1.000
_cell.length_b   1.000
_cell.length_c   1.000
_cell.angle_alpha   90.00
_cell.angle_beta   90.00
_cell.angle_gamma   90.00
#
_symmetry.space_group_name_H-M   'P 1'
#
loop_
_entity.id
_entity.type
_entity.pdbx_description
1 polymer ?
#
loop_
_entity_poly.entity_id
_entity_poly.type
_entity_poly.pdbx_seq_one_letter_code
_entity_poly.pdbx_strand_id
1 'polypeptide(L)'
;MSVHAGLPAALPPVQLFCFAHAGGAASLYRRWPQALPRGVELIALELPGHGLRRALPVLSDWPSLLDVLGAELLARRDCSRPYALFGHSMGSLVAHELIHALRVRGAELPVWLGASASVAPSRRKHETHWLGCSHEQMVDKLRALGGTPEALLRDRDFIELLLPTLRADFHLCGIYPAAFPADAGRAPLDCPVTVFTGRDDSATADPDKVAHWRDTTRGECGFHAFAGGHFYLEAELPALLERVAESLGRALARPAAPAALPTEAGWTQ
;
A
#
# COMPACT_ATOMS: atom_id res chain seq x y z
N MET A 1 24.11 4.47 20.99
CA MET A 1 23.54 5.84 21.05
C MET A 1 23.02 6.14 19.65
N SER A 2 21.73 5.87 19.38
CA SER A 2 21.10 6.24 18.11
C SER A 2 20.82 7.73 18.14
N VAL A 3 21.50 8.48 17.30
CA VAL A 3 21.18 9.88 17.00
C VAL A 3 19.81 9.85 16.29
N HIS A 4 18.74 10.22 16.97
CA HIS A 4 17.50 10.57 16.30
C HIS A 4 17.78 11.85 15.50
N ALA A 5 18.14 11.70 14.25
CA ALA A 5 18.08 12.79 13.31
C ALA A 5 16.59 13.12 13.15
N GLY A 6 16.14 14.26 13.66
CA GLY A 6 14.75 14.69 13.55
C GLY A 6 14.32 14.78 12.08
N LEU A 7 13.01 14.71 11.84
CA LEU A 7 12.41 14.90 10.52
C LEU A 7 13.03 16.13 9.82
N PRO A 8 13.41 16.02 8.53
CA PRO A 8 13.83 17.19 7.76
C PRO A 8 12.71 18.24 7.77
N ALA A 9 13.03 19.50 7.98
CA ALA A 9 12.05 20.58 8.07
C ALA A 9 11.25 20.75 6.77
N ALA A 10 11.85 20.40 5.62
CA ALA A 10 11.22 20.46 4.31
C ALA A 10 11.83 19.43 3.35
N LEU A 11 11.02 18.98 2.39
CA LEU A 11 11.41 18.20 1.22
C LEU A 11 11.08 18.98 -0.05
N PRO A 12 11.69 18.65 -1.20
CA PRO A 12 11.19 19.10 -2.50
C PRO A 12 9.69 18.74 -2.63
N PRO A 13 8.89 19.59 -3.33
CA PRO A 13 7.48 19.32 -3.50
C PRO A 13 7.22 17.93 -4.08
N VAL A 14 6.41 17.12 -3.37
CA VAL A 14 6.08 15.74 -3.76
C VAL A 14 4.67 15.41 -3.31
N GLN A 15 3.92 14.67 -4.12
CA GLN A 15 2.63 14.11 -3.74
C GLN A 15 2.82 12.68 -3.20
N LEU A 16 2.25 12.38 -2.03
CA LEU A 16 2.26 11.06 -1.42
C LEU A 16 0.86 10.47 -1.43
N PHE A 17 0.59 9.57 -2.36
CA PHE A 17 -0.67 8.84 -2.43
C PHE A 17 -0.65 7.66 -1.46
N CYS A 18 -1.68 7.56 -0.61
CA CYS A 18 -1.76 6.57 0.46
C CYS A 18 -2.99 5.67 0.31
N PHE A 19 -2.80 4.35 0.57
CA PHE A 19 -3.82 3.30 0.48
C PHE A 19 -3.95 2.57 1.81
N ALA A 20 -5.18 2.48 2.33
CA ALA A 20 -5.45 1.86 3.62
C ALA A 20 -5.43 0.31 3.54
N HIS A 21 -5.52 -0.33 4.70
CA HIS A 21 -5.67 -1.77 4.88
C HIS A 21 -7.09 -2.24 4.51
N ALA A 22 -7.32 -3.56 4.46
CA ALA A 22 -8.63 -4.17 4.26
C ALA A 22 -9.67 -3.66 5.30
N GLY A 23 -10.80 -3.18 4.83
CA GLY A 23 -11.83 -2.53 5.64
C GLY A 23 -11.48 -1.13 6.12
N GLY A 24 -10.27 -0.64 5.82
CA GLY A 24 -9.79 0.69 6.21
C GLY A 24 -10.32 1.81 5.31
N ALA A 25 -10.11 3.05 5.76
CA ALA A 25 -10.52 4.25 5.05
C ALA A 25 -9.39 5.29 5.02
N ALA A 26 -9.53 6.33 4.20
CA ALA A 26 -8.57 7.44 4.11
C ALA A 26 -8.29 8.11 5.47
N SER A 27 -9.23 7.99 6.41
CA SER A 27 -9.09 8.50 7.79
C SER A 27 -7.92 7.89 8.57
N LEU A 28 -7.37 6.74 8.14
CA LEU A 28 -6.15 6.16 8.68
C LEU A 28 -4.99 7.18 8.66
N TYR A 29 -4.94 8.00 7.64
CA TYR A 29 -3.85 8.94 7.38
C TYR A 29 -4.16 10.37 7.86
N ARG A 30 -5.28 10.62 8.55
CA ARG A 30 -5.74 11.97 8.94
C ARG A 30 -4.74 12.78 9.78
N ARG A 31 -3.87 12.10 10.53
CA ARG A 31 -2.87 12.74 11.41
C ARG A 31 -1.54 12.99 10.71
N TRP A 32 -1.32 12.38 9.54
CA TRP A 32 -0.05 12.44 8.83
C TRP A 32 0.31 13.84 8.31
N PRO A 33 -0.64 14.61 7.72
CA PRO A 33 -0.32 15.92 7.15
C PRO A 33 0.30 16.91 8.13
N GLN A 34 -0.08 16.84 9.43
CA GLN A 34 0.47 17.71 10.45
C GLN A 34 1.89 17.31 10.90
N ALA A 35 2.29 16.07 10.63
CA ALA A 35 3.56 15.51 11.09
C ALA A 35 4.54 15.25 9.95
N LEU A 36 4.12 15.33 8.69
CA LEU A 36 4.99 15.22 7.52
C LEU A 36 5.80 16.52 7.30
N PRO A 37 7.01 16.45 6.71
CA PRO A 37 7.78 17.62 6.34
C PRO A 37 7.02 18.53 5.36
N ARG A 38 7.34 19.84 5.40
CA ARG A 38 6.86 20.77 4.37
C ARG A 38 7.26 20.28 2.98
N GLY A 39 6.39 20.46 2.00
CA GLY A 39 6.59 20.00 0.62
C GLY A 39 5.95 18.65 0.33
N VAL A 40 5.63 17.83 1.35
CA VAL A 40 4.89 16.59 1.14
C VAL A 40 3.38 16.86 1.19
N GLU A 41 2.70 16.72 0.06
CA GLU A 41 1.24 16.72 -0.02
C GLU A 41 0.71 15.29 0.08
N LEU A 42 0.02 14.96 1.16
CA LEU A 42 -0.58 13.64 1.32
C LEU A 42 -1.96 13.60 0.68
N ILE A 43 -2.20 12.56 -0.14
CA ILE A 43 -3.46 12.28 -0.83
C ILE A 43 -3.87 10.84 -0.50
N ALA A 44 -4.75 10.66 0.48
CA ALA A 44 -5.31 9.35 0.74
C ALA A 44 -6.40 9.04 -0.28
N LEU A 45 -6.21 7.96 -1.04
CA LEU A 45 -7.21 7.45 -1.97
C LEU A 45 -8.12 6.45 -1.26
N GLU A 46 -9.41 6.65 -1.43
CA GLU A 46 -10.44 5.82 -0.80
C GLU A 46 -11.00 4.82 -1.80
N LEU A 47 -11.01 3.56 -1.43
CA LEU A 47 -11.57 2.51 -2.27
C LEU A 47 -13.10 2.66 -2.37
N PRO A 48 -13.73 2.28 -3.50
CA PRO A 48 -15.19 2.15 -3.56
C PRO A 48 -15.73 1.25 -2.44
N GLY A 49 -16.82 1.64 -1.84
CA GLY A 49 -17.40 0.94 -0.68
C GLY A 49 -16.80 1.31 0.68
N HIS A 50 -15.81 2.21 0.73
CA HIS A 50 -15.11 2.60 1.98
C HIS A 50 -15.37 4.06 2.35
N GLY A 51 -15.28 4.37 3.61
CA GLY A 51 -15.30 5.71 4.19
C GLY A 51 -16.35 6.65 3.58
N LEU A 52 -15.92 7.73 2.95
CA LEU A 52 -16.81 8.67 2.27
C LEU A 52 -17.39 8.11 0.96
N ARG A 53 -16.81 7.04 0.41
CA ARG A 53 -17.27 6.35 -0.80
C ARG A 53 -18.11 5.09 -0.49
N ARG A 54 -18.58 4.92 0.74
CA ARG A 54 -19.36 3.75 1.18
C ARG A 54 -20.65 3.49 0.40
N ALA A 55 -21.19 4.51 -0.26
CA ALA A 55 -22.37 4.37 -1.12
C ALA A 55 -22.07 3.77 -2.50
N LEU A 56 -20.79 3.67 -2.88
CA LEU A 56 -20.38 3.02 -4.13
C LEU A 56 -20.31 1.50 -3.93
N PRO A 57 -20.56 0.71 -4.99
CA PRO A 57 -20.37 -0.73 -4.94
C PRO A 57 -18.94 -1.10 -4.51
N VAL A 58 -18.84 -2.10 -3.65
CA VAL A 58 -17.55 -2.71 -3.27
C VAL A 58 -17.02 -3.50 -4.45
N LEU A 59 -15.73 -3.40 -4.72
CA LEU A 59 -15.05 -4.14 -5.78
C LEU A 59 -14.37 -5.39 -5.21
N SER A 60 -14.52 -6.51 -5.91
CA SER A 60 -13.95 -7.80 -5.50
C SER A 60 -13.04 -8.44 -6.56
N ASP A 61 -12.66 -7.68 -7.58
CA ASP A 61 -11.69 -8.10 -8.59
C ASP A 61 -10.60 -7.05 -8.80
N TRP A 62 -9.38 -7.51 -9.05
CA TRP A 62 -8.21 -6.66 -9.19
C TRP A 62 -8.27 -5.71 -10.40
N PRO A 63 -8.68 -6.15 -11.62
CA PRO A 63 -8.76 -5.27 -12.76
C PRO A 63 -9.65 -4.04 -12.51
N SER A 64 -10.87 -4.25 -12.04
CA SER A 64 -11.81 -3.15 -11.74
C SER A 64 -11.26 -2.21 -10.67
N LEU A 65 -10.64 -2.74 -9.62
CA LEU A 65 -10.06 -1.93 -8.56
C LEU A 65 -8.90 -1.05 -9.07
N LEU A 66 -7.99 -1.63 -9.84
CA LEU A 66 -6.84 -0.91 -10.40
C LEU A 66 -7.25 0.11 -11.45
N ASP A 67 -8.29 -0.16 -12.22
CA ASP A 67 -8.84 0.79 -13.19
C ASP A 67 -9.40 2.03 -12.50
N VAL A 68 -10.23 1.84 -11.48
CA VAL A 68 -10.84 2.94 -10.71
C VAL A 68 -9.78 3.76 -9.99
N LEU A 69 -8.88 3.10 -9.25
CA LEU A 69 -7.84 3.80 -8.49
C LEU A 69 -6.80 4.46 -9.39
N GLY A 70 -6.45 3.83 -10.52
CA GLY A 70 -5.55 4.40 -11.50
C GLY A 70 -6.10 5.67 -12.15
N ALA A 71 -7.38 5.66 -12.52
CA ALA A 71 -8.05 6.83 -13.05
C ALA A 71 -8.10 7.97 -12.01
N GLU A 72 -8.44 7.66 -10.76
CA GLU A 72 -8.48 8.65 -9.69
C GLU A 72 -7.10 9.23 -9.36
N LEU A 73 -6.06 8.39 -9.28
CA LEU A 73 -4.69 8.84 -9.07
C LEU A 73 -4.29 9.82 -10.17
N LEU A 74 -4.48 9.46 -11.44
CA LEU A 74 -4.11 10.30 -12.57
C LEU A 74 -4.89 11.60 -12.59
N ALA A 75 -6.17 11.60 -12.21
CA ALA A 75 -7.02 12.81 -12.13
C ALA A 75 -6.59 13.76 -10.99
N ARG A 76 -6.01 13.24 -9.90
CA ARG A 76 -5.59 14.03 -8.73
C ARG A 76 -4.11 14.38 -8.75
N ARG A 77 -3.37 13.78 -9.66
CA ARG A 77 -1.94 14.01 -9.78
C ARG A 77 -1.65 15.39 -10.39
N ASP A 78 -0.74 16.12 -9.76
CA ASP A 78 -0.08 17.30 -10.34
C ASP A 78 1.13 16.84 -11.15
N CYS A 79 1.03 16.89 -12.48
CA CYS A 79 2.10 16.45 -13.39
C CYS A 79 3.38 17.30 -13.33
N SER A 80 3.35 18.45 -12.65
CA SER A 80 4.54 19.30 -12.47
C SER A 80 5.43 18.83 -11.32
N ARG A 81 4.98 17.86 -10.52
CA ARG A 81 5.66 17.36 -9.33
C ARG A 81 5.81 15.83 -9.37
N PRO A 82 6.92 15.30 -8.83
CA PRO A 82 7.03 13.86 -8.60
C PRO A 82 5.95 13.39 -7.61
N TYR A 83 5.64 12.12 -7.67
CA TYR A 83 4.74 11.48 -6.71
C TYR A 83 5.31 10.16 -6.20
N ALA A 84 4.83 9.73 -5.05
CA ALA A 84 5.19 8.51 -4.38
C ALA A 84 3.93 7.79 -3.91
N LEU A 85 4.04 6.47 -3.66
CA LEU A 85 2.95 5.66 -3.14
C LEU A 85 3.32 5.10 -1.77
N PHE A 86 2.34 5.02 -0.88
CA PHE A 86 2.44 4.30 0.39
C PHE A 86 1.19 3.46 0.60
N GLY A 87 1.37 2.20 0.97
CA GLY A 87 0.25 1.33 1.31
C GLY A 87 0.46 0.61 2.63
N HIS A 88 -0.62 0.39 3.38
CA HIS A 88 -0.62 -0.39 4.59
C HIS A 88 -1.41 -1.69 4.40
N SER A 89 -0.81 -2.84 4.71
CA SER A 89 -1.41 -4.17 4.56
C SER A 89 -1.91 -4.43 3.12
N MET A 90 -3.20 -4.59 2.89
CA MET A 90 -3.78 -4.65 1.53
C MET A 90 -3.36 -3.46 0.66
N GLY A 91 -3.29 -2.27 1.24
CA GLY A 91 -2.85 -1.06 0.52
C GLY A 91 -1.44 -1.18 -0.07
N SER A 92 -0.55 -2.00 0.53
CA SER A 92 0.78 -2.27 -0.04
C SER A 92 0.69 -3.04 -1.37
N LEU A 93 -0.24 -3.98 -1.46
CA LEU A 93 -0.49 -4.73 -2.69
C LEU A 93 -1.15 -3.83 -3.74
N VAL A 94 -2.13 -3.03 -3.32
CA VAL A 94 -2.78 -2.04 -4.20
C VAL A 94 -1.76 -1.07 -4.79
N ALA A 95 -0.90 -0.49 -3.96
CA ALA A 95 0.14 0.44 -4.41
C ALA A 95 1.12 -0.24 -5.39
N HIS A 96 1.57 -1.47 -5.09
CA HIS A 96 2.46 -2.24 -5.95
C HIS A 96 1.82 -2.53 -7.32
N GLU A 97 0.59 -3.04 -7.35
CA GLU A 97 -0.08 -3.38 -8.60
C GLU A 97 -0.47 -2.14 -9.40
N LEU A 98 -0.78 -1.04 -8.73
CA LEU A 98 -1.08 0.21 -9.38
C LEU A 98 0.12 0.75 -10.17
N ILE A 99 1.36 0.58 -9.67
CA ILE A 99 2.56 0.94 -10.43
C ILE A 99 2.67 0.11 -11.71
N HIS A 100 2.39 -1.20 -11.64
CA HIS A 100 2.38 -2.03 -12.84
C HIS A 100 1.28 -1.63 -13.82
N ALA A 101 0.08 -1.33 -13.33
CA ALA A 101 -1.04 -0.87 -14.16
C ALA A 101 -0.73 0.48 -14.84
N LEU A 102 -0.10 1.40 -14.13
CA LEU A 102 0.34 2.69 -14.67
C LEU A 102 1.45 2.52 -15.72
N ARG A 103 2.40 1.59 -15.49
CA ARG A 103 3.44 1.25 -16.47
C ARG A 103 2.84 0.74 -17.79
N VAL A 104 1.87 -0.17 -17.72
CA VAL A 104 1.17 -0.69 -18.92
C VAL A 104 0.46 0.44 -19.68
N ARG A 105 -0.06 1.45 -18.99
CA ARG A 105 -0.70 2.63 -19.60
C ARG A 105 0.29 3.67 -20.12
N GLY A 106 1.60 3.45 -19.98
CA GLY A 106 2.62 4.43 -20.37
C GLY A 106 2.60 5.70 -19.52
N ALA A 107 1.99 5.66 -18.33
CA ALA A 107 1.96 6.80 -17.42
C ALA A 107 3.32 6.97 -16.73
N GLU A 108 3.63 8.20 -16.31
CA GLU A 108 4.79 8.44 -15.47
C GLU A 108 4.67 7.68 -14.15
N LEU A 109 5.77 7.05 -13.71
CA LEU A 109 5.77 6.18 -12.54
C LEU A 109 6.19 6.91 -11.26
N PRO A 110 5.81 6.43 -10.07
CA PRO A 110 6.21 7.04 -8.81
C PRO A 110 7.71 6.94 -8.57
N VAL A 111 8.24 7.90 -7.83
CA VAL A 111 9.65 7.94 -7.45
C VAL A 111 9.98 6.99 -6.29
N TRP A 112 8.98 6.51 -5.56
CA TRP A 112 9.15 5.65 -4.39
C TRP A 112 7.87 4.88 -4.04
N LEU A 113 8.05 3.69 -3.46
CA LEU A 113 6.99 2.87 -2.85
C LEU A 113 7.32 2.57 -1.39
N GLY A 114 6.42 2.93 -0.49
CA GLY A 114 6.39 2.46 0.89
C GLY A 114 5.41 1.30 1.05
N ALA A 115 5.90 0.13 1.43
CA ALA A 115 5.09 -1.07 1.67
C ALA A 115 5.07 -1.39 3.16
N SER A 116 3.92 -1.26 3.81
CA SER A 116 3.75 -1.39 5.26
C SER A 116 2.90 -2.60 5.62
N ALA A 117 3.32 -3.39 6.63
CA ALA A 117 2.60 -4.54 7.20
C ALA A 117 2.17 -5.59 6.17
N SER A 118 3.02 -5.91 5.21
CA SER A 118 2.75 -6.92 4.19
C SER A 118 4.01 -7.74 3.87
N VAL A 119 3.84 -9.06 3.76
CA VAL A 119 4.85 -9.91 3.12
C VAL A 119 4.93 -9.57 1.62
N ALA A 120 6.04 -9.93 1.00
CA ALA A 120 6.23 -9.69 -0.42
C ALA A 120 5.10 -10.29 -1.27
N PRO A 121 4.74 -9.66 -2.39
CA PRO A 121 3.69 -10.13 -3.31
C PRO A 121 3.84 -11.61 -3.69
N SER A 122 5.06 -12.05 -4.01
CA SER A 122 5.38 -13.43 -4.39
C SER A 122 5.24 -14.45 -3.26
N ARG A 123 5.08 -14.00 -2.00
CA ARG A 123 5.00 -14.85 -0.80
C ARG A 123 3.61 -14.87 -0.17
N ARG A 124 2.64 -14.30 -0.84
CA ARG A 124 1.22 -14.32 -0.41
C ARG A 124 0.66 -15.73 -0.50
N LYS A 125 -0.23 -16.07 0.43
CA LYS A 125 -1.00 -17.32 0.39
C LYS A 125 -2.23 -17.14 -0.47
N HIS A 126 -2.58 -18.17 -1.26
CA HIS A 126 -3.83 -18.20 -1.99
C HIS A 126 -4.98 -18.66 -1.07
N GLU A 127 -6.02 -17.83 -0.96
CA GLU A 127 -7.21 -18.08 -0.12
C GLU A 127 -8.46 -17.63 -0.89
N THR A 128 -9.46 -18.50 -1.03
CA THR A 128 -10.66 -18.24 -1.86
C THR A 128 -11.96 -18.16 -1.06
N HIS A 129 -11.92 -18.42 0.24
CA HIS A 129 -13.12 -18.58 1.07
C HIS A 129 -13.75 -17.26 1.57
N TRP A 130 -13.07 -16.13 1.41
CA TRP A 130 -13.42 -14.86 2.08
C TRP A 130 -14.77 -14.29 1.65
N LEU A 131 -15.17 -14.39 0.38
CA LEU A 131 -16.49 -13.89 -0.06
C LEU A 131 -17.66 -14.59 0.64
N GLY A 132 -17.50 -15.88 0.97
CA GLY A 132 -18.49 -16.68 1.66
C GLY A 132 -18.21 -16.92 3.15
N CYS A 133 -17.19 -16.28 3.73
CA CYS A 133 -16.83 -16.53 5.13
C CYS A 133 -17.97 -16.14 6.07
N SER A 134 -18.10 -16.87 7.20
CA SER A 134 -19.09 -16.56 8.22
C SER A 134 -18.73 -15.28 8.99
N HIS A 135 -19.69 -14.77 9.76
CA HIS A 135 -19.46 -13.66 10.69
C HIS A 135 -18.32 -14.00 11.66
N GLU A 136 -18.38 -15.18 12.27
CA GLU A 136 -17.41 -15.66 13.26
C GLU A 136 -16.00 -15.75 12.67
N GLN A 137 -15.87 -16.30 11.46
CA GLN A 137 -14.59 -16.37 10.75
C GLN A 137 -13.99 -14.99 10.50
N MET A 138 -14.82 -14.00 10.17
CA MET A 138 -14.35 -12.62 9.98
C MET A 138 -13.93 -11.99 11.31
N VAL A 139 -14.71 -12.18 12.38
CA VAL A 139 -14.36 -11.70 13.73
C VAL A 139 -13.04 -12.29 14.20
N ASP A 140 -12.82 -13.58 13.99
CA ASP A 140 -11.56 -14.26 14.35
C ASP A 140 -10.38 -13.71 13.55
N LYS A 141 -10.59 -13.42 12.26
CA LYS A 141 -9.57 -12.77 11.42
C LYS A 141 -9.20 -11.39 11.92
N LEU A 142 -10.19 -10.54 12.22
CA LEU A 142 -9.97 -9.20 12.74
C LEU A 142 -9.29 -9.23 14.11
N ARG A 143 -9.68 -10.16 14.99
CA ARG A 143 -9.05 -10.37 16.30
C ARG A 143 -7.59 -10.79 16.16
N ALA A 144 -7.28 -11.69 15.24
CA ALA A 144 -5.92 -12.14 15.00
C ALA A 144 -5.00 -11.03 14.46
N LEU A 145 -5.54 -10.10 13.67
CA LEU A 145 -4.80 -8.92 13.18
C LEU A 145 -4.64 -7.85 14.27
N GLY A 146 -5.57 -7.79 15.24
CA GLY A 146 -5.64 -6.71 16.22
C GLY A 146 -6.20 -5.41 15.63
N GLY A 147 -6.07 -4.30 16.38
CA GLY A 147 -6.50 -2.97 15.92
C GLY A 147 -7.99 -2.68 16.07
N THR A 148 -8.85 -3.70 16.13
CA THR A 148 -10.28 -3.53 16.40
C THR A 148 -10.56 -3.83 17.89
N PRO A 149 -11.10 -2.87 18.66
CA PRO A 149 -11.46 -3.09 20.06
C PRO A 149 -12.43 -4.27 20.23
N GLU A 150 -12.22 -5.09 21.26
CA GLU A 150 -13.04 -6.27 21.51
C GLU A 150 -14.53 -5.94 21.68
N ALA A 151 -14.85 -4.75 22.20
CA ALA A 151 -16.24 -4.28 22.29
C ALA A 151 -16.91 -4.15 20.93
N LEU A 152 -16.18 -3.70 19.90
CA LEU A 152 -16.67 -3.60 18.52
C LEU A 152 -16.72 -4.98 17.84
N LEU A 153 -15.79 -5.88 18.15
CA LEU A 153 -15.82 -7.26 17.64
C LEU A 153 -17.03 -8.05 18.16
N ARG A 154 -17.56 -7.70 19.34
CA ARG A 154 -18.77 -8.30 19.92
C ARG A 154 -20.08 -7.63 19.46
N ASP A 155 -19.99 -6.46 18.86
CA ASP A 155 -21.14 -5.77 18.28
C ASP A 155 -21.47 -6.37 16.92
N ARG A 156 -22.50 -7.23 16.91
CA ARG A 156 -22.90 -7.95 15.70
C ARG A 156 -23.34 -7.01 14.58
N ASP A 157 -24.12 -5.99 14.91
CA ASP A 157 -24.66 -5.05 13.92
C ASP A 157 -23.52 -4.25 13.28
N PHE A 158 -22.53 -3.84 14.09
CA PHE A 158 -21.32 -3.17 13.60
C PHE A 158 -20.54 -4.05 12.61
N ILE A 159 -20.30 -5.32 12.95
CA ILE A 159 -19.59 -6.26 12.06
C ILE A 159 -20.40 -6.55 10.81
N GLU A 160 -21.72 -6.78 10.90
CA GLU A 160 -22.57 -7.05 9.74
C GLU A 160 -22.59 -5.87 8.76
N LEU A 161 -22.54 -4.65 9.25
CA LEU A 161 -22.41 -3.45 8.42
C LEU A 161 -21.09 -3.43 7.60
N LEU A 162 -20.00 -3.89 8.19
CA LEU A 162 -18.67 -3.91 7.55
C LEU A 162 -18.41 -5.17 6.72
N LEU A 163 -19.14 -6.23 6.97
CA LEU A 163 -18.89 -7.57 6.44
C LEU A 163 -18.80 -7.62 4.91
N PRO A 164 -19.67 -6.94 4.13
CA PRO A 164 -19.51 -6.93 2.67
C PRO A 164 -18.19 -6.38 2.20
N THR A 165 -17.74 -5.26 2.78
CA THR A 165 -16.47 -4.62 2.47
C THR A 165 -15.29 -5.47 2.88
N LEU A 166 -15.30 -6.00 4.11
CA LEU A 166 -14.25 -6.86 4.62
C LEU A 166 -14.11 -8.15 3.79
N ARG A 167 -15.23 -8.77 3.41
CA ARG A 167 -15.23 -9.97 2.56
C ARG A 167 -14.56 -9.71 1.21
N ALA A 168 -14.91 -8.61 0.56
CA ALA A 168 -14.32 -8.26 -0.73
C ALA A 168 -12.81 -7.96 -0.62
N ASP A 169 -12.41 -7.21 0.39
CA ASP A 169 -11.01 -6.85 0.59
C ASP A 169 -10.13 -8.06 0.94
N PHE A 170 -10.58 -8.91 1.87
CA PHE A 170 -9.86 -10.15 2.18
C PHE A 170 -9.88 -11.13 1.00
N HIS A 171 -10.96 -11.15 0.20
CA HIS A 171 -10.99 -11.92 -1.04
C HIS A 171 -9.91 -11.43 -2.01
N LEU A 172 -9.82 -10.13 -2.28
CA LEU A 172 -8.77 -9.55 -3.11
C LEU A 172 -7.38 -9.95 -2.60
N CYS A 173 -7.13 -9.84 -1.27
CA CYS A 173 -5.88 -10.29 -0.67
C CYS A 173 -5.62 -11.78 -0.91
N GLY A 174 -6.66 -12.61 -0.82
CA GLY A 174 -6.56 -14.07 -0.93
C GLY A 174 -6.36 -14.55 -2.36
N ILE A 175 -7.03 -13.95 -3.34
CA ILE A 175 -6.88 -14.31 -4.77
C ILE A 175 -5.64 -13.68 -5.41
N TYR A 176 -4.92 -12.81 -4.69
CA TYR A 176 -3.76 -12.08 -5.22
C TYR A 176 -2.76 -12.98 -5.94
N PRO A 177 -2.32 -14.15 -5.39
CA PRO A 177 -1.36 -15.01 -6.07
C PRO A 177 -1.85 -15.58 -7.41
N ALA A 178 -3.16 -15.77 -7.56
CA ALA A 178 -3.75 -16.24 -8.80
C ALA A 178 -3.94 -15.10 -9.81
N ALA A 179 -4.28 -13.90 -9.34
CA ALA A 179 -4.41 -12.71 -10.19
C ALA A 179 -3.05 -12.23 -10.72
N PHE A 180 -1.99 -12.38 -9.92
CA PHE A 180 -0.64 -11.93 -10.24
C PHE A 180 0.39 -13.03 -9.91
N PRO A 181 0.50 -14.07 -10.75
CA PRO A 181 1.44 -15.16 -10.53
C PRO A 181 2.89 -14.64 -10.47
N ALA A 182 3.66 -15.17 -9.52
CA ALA A 182 5.05 -14.76 -9.31
C ALA A 182 5.97 -15.06 -10.50
N ASP A 183 5.62 -16.07 -11.28
CA ASP A 183 6.34 -16.54 -12.47
C ASP A 183 5.85 -15.89 -13.78
N ALA A 184 4.95 -14.92 -13.71
CA ALA A 184 4.42 -14.22 -14.88
C ALA A 184 5.45 -13.37 -15.66
N GLY A 185 6.72 -13.34 -15.23
CA GLY A 185 7.80 -12.65 -15.93
C GLY A 185 7.68 -11.12 -15.92
N ARG A 186 6.88 -10.54 -15.02
CA ARG A 186 6.73 -9.09 -14.93
C ARG A 186 8.04 -8.43 -14.52
N ALA A 187 8.42 -7.36 -15.22
CA ALA A 187 9.62 -6.60 -14.88
C ALA A 187 9.48 -5.98 -13.47
N PRO A 188 10.50 -6.07 -12.61
CA PRO A 188 10.51 -5.39 -11.32
C PRO A 188 10.27 -3.88 -11.46
N LEU A 189 9.91 -3.22 -10.36
CA LEU A 189 9.77 -1.77 -10.30
C LEU A 189 11.14 -1.10 -10.52
N ASP A 190 11.13 0.14 -11.01
CA ASP A 190 12.36 0.91 -11.20
C ASP A 190 12.60 1.87 -10.02
N CYS A 191 11.56 2.16 -9.23
CA CYS A 191 11.67 3.01 -8.05
C CYS A 191 12.14 2.23 -6.81
N PRO A 192 12.83 2.87 -5.86
CA PRO A 192 13.15 2.28 -4.57
C PRO A 192 11.88 1.84 -3.81
N VAL A 193 12.03 0.78 -3.02
CA VAL A 193 10.99 0.28 -2.11
C VAL A 193 11.48 0.38 -0.68
N THR A 194 10.64 0.82 0.23
CA THR A 194 10.92 0.73 1.67
C THR A 194 9.82 -0.06 2.35
N VAL A 195 10.22 -1.10 3.07
CA VAL A 195 9.32 -2.03 3.76
C VAL A 195 9.28 -1.69 5.24
N PHE A 196 8.08 -1.60 5.77
CA PHE A 196 7.83 -1.27 7.18
C PHE A 196 7.03 -2.39 7.83
N THR A 197 7.46 -2.88 9.00
CA THR A 197 6.79 -3.97 9.73
C THR A 197 6.64 -3.66 11.20
N GLY A 198 5.64 -4.26 11.85
CA GLY A 198 5.56 -4.36 13.30
C GLY A 198 6.28 -5.64 13.77
N ARG A 199 7.04 -5.56 14.87
CA ARG A 199 7.77 -6.73 15.39
C ARG A 199 6.87 -7.85 15.90
N ASP A 200 5.66 -7.48 16.34
CA ASP A 200 4.67 -8.40 16.88
C ASP A 200 3.53 -8.66 15.86
N ASP A 201 3.71 -8.23 14.60
CA ASP A 201 2.73 -8.46 13.54
C ASP A 201 2.79 -9.89 13.03
N SER A 202 1.78 -10.71 13.36
CA SER A 202 1.67 -12.09 12.89
C SER A 202 1.60 -12.23 11.36
N ALA A 203 1.15 -11.20 10.66
CA ALA A 203 1.06 -11.21 9.19
C ALA A 203 2.44 -11.08 8.53
N THR A 204 3.42 -10.51 9.23
CA THR A 204 4.80 -10.31 8.76
C THR A 204 5.84 -11.00 9.63
N ALA A 205 5.41 -11.96 10.48
CA ALA A 205 6.27 -12.67 11.41
C ALA A 205 7.38 -13.52 10.76
N ASP A 206 7.22 -13.88 9.48
CA ASP A 206 8.22 -14.62 8.72
C ASP A 206 9.14 -13.63 7.96
N PRO A 207 10.38 -13.39 8.46
CA PRO A 207 11.28 -12.40 7.88
C PRO A 207 11.72 -12.76 6.46
N ASP A 208 11.78 -14.04 6.11
CA ASP A 208 12.14 -14.47 4.77
C ASP A 208 11.08 -14.05 3.76
N LYS A 209 9.79 -14.16 4.11
CA LYS A 209 8.70 -13.69 3.24
C LYS A 209 8.69 -12.18 3.07
N VAL A 210 9.11 -11.44 4.09
CA VAL A 210 9.27 -9.99 4.02
C VAL A 210 10.48 -9.62 3.17
N ALA A 211 11.62 -10.32 3.32
CA ALA A 211 12.85 -10.04 2.60
C ALA A 211 12.69 -10.13 1.07
N HIS A 212 11.76 -10.94 0.58
CA HIS A 212 11.46 -11.06 -0.87
C HIS A 212 10.87 -9.79 -1.51
N TRP A 213 10.55 -8.75 -0.74
CA TRP A 213 10.29 -7.42 -1.32
C TRP A 213 11.47 -6.89 -2.16
N ARG A 214 12.70 -7.35 -1.90
CA ARG A 214 13.88 -7.01 -2.72
C ARG A 214 13.72 -7.43 -4.18
N ASP A 215 13.00 -8.52 -4.42
CA ASP A 215 12.81 -9.08 -5.76
C ASP A 215 11.79 -8.25 -6.58
N THR A 216 11.05 -7.36 -5.93
CA THR A 216 10.03 -6.54 -6.59
C THR A 216 10.58 -5.28 -7.25
N THR A 217 11.84 -4.91 -6.99
CA THR A 217 12.44 -3.69 -7.52
C THR A 217 13.88 -3.90 -7.97
N ARG A 218 14.29 -3.13 -8.99
CA ARG A 218 15.71 -2.94 -9.39
C ARG A 218 16.37 -1.83 -8.58
N GLY A 219 15.56 -1.02 -7.88
CA GLY A 219 16.04 0.04 -7.02
C GLY A 219 16.52 -0.48 -5.66
N GLU A 220 16.86 0.44 -4.78
CA GLU A 220 17.18 0.11 -3.38
C GLU A 220 15.93 -0.43 -2.67
N CYS A 221 16.10 -1.46 -1.83
CA CYS A 221 15.05 -1.98 -0.95
C CYS A 221 15.48 -1.87 0.51
N GLY A 222 14.88 -0.93 1.24
CA GLY A 222 15.12 -0.70 2.68
C GLY A 222 14.11 -1.43 3.56
N PHE A 223 14.49 -1.73 4.81
CA PHE A 223 13.62 -2.42 5.78
C PHE A 223 13.67 -1.73 7.14
N HIS A 224 12.51 -1.48 7.74
CA HIS A 224 12.37 -0.91 9.09
C HIS A 224 11.31 -1.68 9.89
N ALA A 225 11.65 -2.03 11.14
CA ALA A 225 10.76 -2.70 12.06
C ALA A 225 10.49 -1.83 13.30
N PHE A 226 9.21 -1.65 13.62
CA PHE A 226 8.72 -0.85 14.74
C PHE A 226 8.19 -1.74 15.86
N ALA A 227 8.01 -1.19 17.05
CA ALA A 227 7.31 -1.89 18.13
C ALA A 227 5.83 -2.07 17.77
N GLY A 228 5.20 -3.14 18.27
CA GLY A 228 3.78 -3.41 18.10
C GLY A 228 3.42 -4.35 16.96
N GLY A 229 2.11 -4.63 16.84
CA GLY A 229 1.52 -5.57 15.90
C GLY A 229 1.19 -4.95 14.54
N HIS A 230 0.12 -5.48 13.90
CA HIS A 230 -0.26 -5.10 12.53
C HIS A 230 -0.51 -3.60 12.35
N PHE A 231 -1.07 -2.92 13.36
CA PHE A 231 -1.41 -1.49 13.33
C PHE A 231 -0.40 -0.59 14.05
N TYR A 232 0.88 -0.99 14.10
CA TYR A 232 1.97 -0.22 14.70
C TYR A 232 2.03 1.24 14.21
N LEU A 233 1.56 1.52 13.00
CA LEU A 233 1.64 2.85 12.36
C LEU A 233 0.91 3.96 13.14
N GLU A 234 -0.02 3.61 14.04
CA GLU A 234 -0.72 4.58 14.89
C GLU A 234 0.10 4.94 16.13
N ALA A 235 0.68 3.93 16.80
CA ALA A 235 1.47 4.11 18.01
C ALA A 235 2.88 4.67 17.70
N GLU A 236 3.48 4.21 16.60
CA GLU A 236 4.84 4.56 16.18
C GLU A 236 4.85 5.67 15.11
N LEU A 237 3.78 6.47 15.00
CA LEU A 237 3.60 7.45 13.94
C LEU A 237 4.80 8.39 13.77
N PRO A 238 5.37 9.01 14.82
CA PRO A 238 6.53 9.90 14.63
C PRO A 238 7.74 9.19 14.03
N ALA A 239 8.09 8.01 14.56
CA ALA A 239 9.23 7.23 14.09
C ALA A 239 9.00 6.70 12.66
N LEU A 240 7.78 6.29 12.33
CA LEU A 240 7.42 5.87 10.97
C LEU A 240 7.58 7.03 9.98
N LEU A 241 7.05 8.21 10.30
CA LEU A 241 7.11 9.37 9.40
C LEU A 241 8.53 9.88 9.20
N GLU A 242 9.40 9.75 10.21
CA GLU A 242 10.84 10.01 10.05
C GLU A 242 11.44 9.11 8.96
N ARG A 243 11.17 7.82 8.98
CA ARG A 243 11.67 6.87 7.97
C ARG A 243 11.02 7.07 6.60
N VAL A 244 9.75 7.43 6.56
CA VAL A 244 9.06 7.81 5.30
C VAL A 244 9.73 9.05 4.69
N ALA A 245 9.96 10.09 5.48
CA ALA A 245 10.58 11.34 5.02
C ALA A 245 12.02 11.12 4.53
N GLU A 246 12.82 10.33 5.26
CA GLU A 246 14.17 9.95 4.84
C GLU A 246 14.17 9.20 3.50
N SER A 247 13.25 8.24 3.35
CA SER A 247 13.14 7.43 2.13
C SER A 247 12.69 8.28 0.93
N LEU A 248 11.70 9.16 1.12
CA LEU A 248 11.29 10.14 0.12
C LEU A 248 12.42 11.07 -0.26
N GLY A 249 13.15 11.61 0.72
CA GLY A 249 14.29 12.51 0.48
C GLY A 249 15.37 11.83 -0.37
N ARG A 250 15.72 10.58 -0.06
CA ARG A 250 16.69 9.80 -0.87
C ARG A 250 16.16 9.54 -2.28
N ALA A 251 14.88 9.20 -2.42
CA ALA A 251 14.28 8.94 -3.73
C ALA A 251 14.24 10.18 -4.61
N LEU A 252 13.91 11.35 -4.04
CA LEU A 252 13.86 12.64 -4.74
C LEU A 252 15.25 13.16 -5.13
N ALA A 253 16.30 12.80 -4.40
CA ALA A 253 17.68 13.16 -4.71
C ALA A 253 18.30 12.31 -5.85
N ARG A 254 17.65 11.21 -6.27
CA ARG A 254 18.14 10.37 -7.37
C ARG A 254 17.87 11.07 -8.71
N PRO A 255 18.81 11.03 -9.67
CA PRO A 255 18.51 11.45 -11.03
C PRO A 255 17.33 10.63 -11.58
N ALA A 256 16.42 11.29 -12.28
CA ALA A 256 15.34 10.59 -12.96
C ALA A 256 15.94 9.52 -13.90
N ALA A 257 15.44 8.28 -13.81
CA ALA A 257 15.83 7.27 -14.78
C ALA A 257 15.46 7.79 -16.18
N PRO A 258 16.33 7.63 -17.20
CA PRO A 258 15.98 8.04 -18.55
C PRO A 258 14.69 7.33 -18.95
N ALA A 259 13.72 8.10 -19.46
CA ALA A 259 12.48 7.55 -19.98
C ALA A 259 12.84 6.47 -21.00
N ALA A 260 12.32 5.25 -20.82
CA ALA A 260 12.49 4.20 -21.81
C ALA A 260 11.91 4.73 -23.13
N LEU A 261 12.76 4.88 -24.14
CA LEU A 261 12.32 5.22 -25.48
C LEU A 261 11.27 4.19 -25.91
N PRO A 262 10.14 4.63 -26.51
CA PRO A 262 9.20 3.68 -27.10
C PRO A 262 9.98 2.80 -28.08
N THR A 263 9.94 1.50 -27.89
CA THR A 263 10.42 0.55 -28.89
C THR A 263 9.61 0.80 -30.15
N GLU A 264 10.27 1.26 -31.21
CA GLU A 264 9.66 1.37 -32.52
C GLU A 264 9.11 -0.01 -32.91
N ALA A 265 7.81 -0.19 -32.75
CA ALA A 265 7.09 -1.28 -33.38
C ALA A 265 7.19 -1.01 -34.89
N GLY A 266 8.07 -1.77 -35.57
CA GLY A 266 8.28 -1.66 -36.99
C GLY A 266 6.97 -1.74 -37.75
N TRP A 267 6.62 -0.67 -38.41
CA TRP A 267 5.64 -0.64 -39.48
C TRP A 267 6.32 -1.30 -40.68
N THR A 268 6.12 -2.59 -40.86
CA THR A 268 6.34 -3.22 -42.16
C THR A 268 5.07 -3.07 -42.99
N GLN A 269 5.25 -2.48 -44.13
CA GLN A 269 4.25 -2.27 -45.22
C GLN A 269 3.65 -3.59 -45.71
#